data_3852aa0f06660485cbb82a1ca13dd988
#
_entry.id   3852aa0f06660485cbb82a1ca13dd988
#
_cell.length_a   1.000
_cell.length_b   1.000
_cell.length_c   1.000
_cell.angle_alpha   90.00
_cell.angle_beta   90.00
_cell.angle_gamma   90.00
#
_symmetry.space_group_name_H-M   'P 1'
#
loop_
_entity.id
_entity.type
_entity.pdbx_description
1 polymer ?
#
loop_
_entity_poly.entity_id
_entity_poly.type
_entity_poly.pdbx_seq_one_letter_code
_entity_poly.pdbx_strand_id
1 'polypeptide(L)'
;FNTEQRRLLEELMQPKYQELFMVLTGSYQDIELSPDEVTKIIENLPADLSENRKQVVLTAYQLLGKVHYFWGGKSLIIGWDSRWGMPMKVTAEGSSTTGTVRPFGLDCSGMVDWVFYNQSGGQYVIGHGGGATAQHSYCTPIAWSDAQPGDLAFYPGDSHVGIVCGFDGSGNVLIIHCASSENNVVVTGKSGFTSIGRPEYFAD
;
A
#
# COMPACT_ATOMS: atom_id res chain seq x y z
N PHE A 1 -13.36 -21.46 -28.25
CA PHE A 1 -12.57 -22.49 -27.56
C PHE A 1 -13.34 -23.79 -27.55
N ASN A 2 -12.73 -24.91 -28.01
CA ASN A 2 -13.29 -26.24 -27.86
C ASN A 2 -13.14 -26.74 -26.41
N THR A 3 -13.74 -27.90 -26.09
CA THR A 3 -13.77 -28.46 -24.74
C THR A 3 -12.36 -28.73 -24.17
N GLU A 4 -11.43 -29.14 -25.01
CA GLU A 4 -10.04 -29.43 -24.62
C GLU A 4 -9.26 -28.14 -24.34
N GLN A 5 -9.47 -27.10 -25.14
CA GLN A 5 -8.89 -25.76 -24.92
C GLN A 5 -9.40 -25.12 -23.65
N ARG A 6 -10.69 -25.32 -23.31
CA ARG A 6 -11.26 -24.83 -22.03
C ARG A 6 -10.63 -25.54 -20.85
N ARG A 7 -10.49 -26.86 -20.92
CA ARG A 7 -9.86 -27.67 -19.86
C ARG A 7 -8.40 -27.25 -19.65
N LEU A 8 -7.66 -27.03 -20.75
CA LEU A 8 -6.27 -26.58 -20.69
C LEU A 8 -6.16 -25.18 -20.08
N LEU A 9 -7.08 -24.28 -20.43
CA LEU A 9 -7.14 -22.94 -19.85
C LEU A 9 -7.45 -23.01 -18.36
N GLU A 10 -8.43 -23.81 -17.94
CA GLU A 10 -8.77 -24.02 -16.53
C GLU A 10 -7.59 -24.63 -15.75
N GLU A 11 -6.83 -25.54 -16.36
CA GLU A 11 -5.64 -26.12 -15.74
C GLU A 11 -4.52 -25.08 -15.61
N LEU A 12 -4.26 -24.28 -16.64
CA LEU A 12 -3.27 -23.20 -16.62
C LEU A 12 -3.61 -22.08 -15.63
N MET A 13 -4.89 -21.89 -15.31
CA MET A 13 -5.35 -20.93 -14.32
C MET A 13 -5.23 -21.43 -12.86
N GLN A 14 -4.76 -22.67 -12.64
CA GLN A 14 -4.52 -23.16 -11.28
C GLN A 14 -3.33 -22.42 -10.62
N PRO A 15 -3.38 -22.18 -9.29
CA PRO A 15 -2.36 -21.42 -8.56
C PRO A 15 -0.92 -21.92 -8.82
N LYS A 16 -0.73 -23.22 -8.98
CA LYS A 16 0.60 -23.83 -9.25
C LYS A 16 1.27 -23.37 -10.55
N TYR A 17 0.49 -22.88 -11.54
CA TYR A 17 1.04 -22.36 -12.80
C TYR A 17 1.08 -20.84 -12.85
N GLN A 18 0.39 -20.16 -11.94
CA GLN A 18 0.34 -18.71 -11.93
C GLN A 18 1.70 -18.10 -11.60
N GLU A 19 2.40 -18.67 -10.62
CA GLU A 19 3.76 -18.26 -10.27
C GLU A 19 4.72 -18.44 -11.45
N LEU A 20 4.63 -19.57 -12.16
CA LEU A 20 5.42 -19.82 -13.35
C LEU A 20 5.11 -18.83 -14.48
N PHE A 21 3.82 -18.48 -14.68
CA PHE A 21 3.42 -17.47 -15.65
C PHE A 21 3.95 -16.08 -15.30
N MET A 22 3.91 -15.70 -14.04
CA MET A 22 4.42 -14.41 -13.57
C MET A 22 5.94 -14.31 -13.76
N VAL A 23 6.68 -15.38 -13.49
CA VAL A 23 8.12 -15.46 -13.78
C VAL A 23 8.40 -15.38 -15.27
N LEU A 24 7.67 -16.14 -16.09
CA LEU A 24 7.88 -16.19 -17.56
C LEU A 24 7.46 -14.89 -18.28
N THR A 25 6.47 -14.19 -17.77
CA THR A 25 5.98 -12.92 -18.35
C THR A 25 6.72 -11.70 -17.80
N GLY A 26 7.64 -11.88 -16.85
CA GLY A 26 8.28 -10.77 -16.14
C GLY A 26 7.33 -10.02 -15.21
N SER A 27 6.14 -10.59 -14.94
CA SER A 27 5.16 -10.01 -14.02
C SER A 27 5.49 -10.28 -12.54
N TYR A 28 6.45 -11.16 -12.26
CA TYR A 28 7.00 -11.32 -10.93
C TYR A 28 7.88 -10.11 -10.64
N GLN A 29 7.39 -9.22 -9.80
CA GLN A 29 8.18 -8.10 -9.31
C GLN A 29 8.77 -8.48 -7.97
N ASP A 30 10.09 -8.43 -7.89
CA ASP A 30 10.77 -8.44 -6.61
C ASP A 30 10.37 -7.16 -5.85
N ILE A 31 9.75 -7.32 -4.69
CA ILE A 31 9.41 -6.18 -3.84
C ILE A 31 10.57 -5.75 -2.96
N GLU A 32 11.63 -6.55 -2.90
CA GLU A 32 12.80 -6.16 -2.14
C GLU A 32 13.42 -4.89 -2.76
N LEU A 33 13.72 -3.94 -1.89
CA LEU A 33 14.46 -2.75 -2.27
C LEU A 33 15.93 -3.13 -2.41
N SER A 34 16.56 -2.69 -3.47
CA SER A 34 18.02 -2.81 -3.61
C SER A 34 18.74 -2.02 -2.50
N PRO A 35 19.97 -2.39 -2.12
CA PRO A 35 20.75 -1.65 -1.14
C PRO A 35 20.90 -0.15 -1.45
N ASP A 36 20.98 0.21 -2.73
CA ASP A 36 21.10 1.60 -3.18
C ASP A 36 19.77 2.36 -2.96
N GLU A 37 18.62 1.72 -3.20
CA GLU A 37 17.29 2.30 -2.91
C GLU A 37 17.10 2.49 -1.42
N VAL A 38 17.42 1.49 -0.60
CA VAL A 38 17.37 1.58 0.86
C VAL A 38 18.22 2.76 1.36
N THR A 39 19.46 2.87 0.86
CA THR A 39 20.38 3.95 1.24
C THR A 39 19.78 5.31 0.91
N LYS A 40 19.28 5.50 -0.32
CA LYS A 40 18.67 6.77 -0.76
C LYS A 40 17.43 7.14 0.06
N ILE A 41 16.59 6.17 0.40
CA ILE A 41 15.40 6.42 1.23
C ILE A 41 15.85 6.87 2.63
N ILE A 42 16.77 6.12 3.25
CA ILE A 42 17.25 6.41 4.62
C ILE A 42 17.96 7.77 4.70
N GLU A 43 18.75 8.14 3.70
CA GLU A 43 19.44 9.44 3.64
C GLU A 43 18.46 10.63 3.63
N ASN A 44 17.22 10.42 3.17
CA ASN A 44 16.16 11.42 3.15
C ASN A 44 15.26 11.41 4.38
N LEU A 45 15.53 10.52 5.36
CA LEU A 45 14.79 10.47 6.62
C LEU A 45 15.54 11.23 7.73
N PRO A 46 14.84 11.76 8.75
CA PRO A 46 15.47 12.34 9.94
C PRO A 46 16.44 11.34 10.57
N ALA A 47 17.62 11.82 10.96
CA ALA A 47 18.69 10.96 11.48
C ALA A 47 18.33 10.30 12.83
N ASP A 48 17.48 10.97 13.61
CA ASP A 48 16.95 10.53 14.92
C ASP A 48 15.65 9.75 14.83
N LEU A 49 15.18 9.43 13.59
CA LEU A 49 13.95 8.65 13.40
C LEU A 49 14.11 7.25 13.98
N SER A 50 13.10 6.79 14.74
CA SER A 50 13.12 5.43 15.31
C SER A 50 13.17 4.35 14.22
N GLU A 51 13.75 3.19 14.54
CA GLU A 51 13.91 2.10 13.60
C GLU A 51 12.55 1.57 13.09
N ASN A 52 11.55 1.48 13.97
CA ASN A 52 10.20 1.06 13.60
C ASN A 52 9.59 1.97 12.53
N ARG A 53 9.78 3.28 12.62
CA ARG A 53 9.31 4.26 11.64
C ARG A 53 10.05 4.12 10.31
N LYS A 54 11.38 3.95 10.34
CA LYS A 54 12.19 3.69 9.15
C LYS A 54 11.69 2.45 8.41
N GLN A 55 11.44 1.37 9.14
CA GLN A 55 10.97 0.12 8.56
C GLN A 55 9.56 0.24 7.96
N VAL A 56 8.63 0.98 8.58
CA VAL A 56 7.31 1.27 8.00
C VAL A 56 7.46 2.01 6.67
N VAL A 57 8.33 3.01 6.59
CA VAL A 57 8.60 3.76 5.36
C VAL A 57 9.21 2.83 4.30
N LEU A 58 10.25 2.07 4.63
CA LEU A 58 10.89 1.14 3.69
C LEU A 58 9.89 0.11 3.16
N THR A 59 9.03 -0.44 4.04
CA THR A 59 7.99 -1.39 3.66
C THR A 59 6.98 -0.75 2.70
N ALA A 60 6.59 0.51 2.92
CA ALA A 60 5.72 1.23 2.00
C ALA A 60 6.37 1.44 0.62
N TYR A 61 7.66 1.78 0.59
CA TYR A 61 8.40 1.96 -0.66
C TYR A 61 8.55 0.68 -1.50
N GLN A 62 8.47 -0.51 -0.89
CA GLN A 62 8.43 -1.77 -1.63
C GLN A 62 7.29 -1.83 -2.64
N LEU A 63 6.19 -1.13 -2.36
CA LEU A 63 4.99 -1.11 -3.22
C LEU A 63 5.03 -0.01 -4.30
N LEU A 64 5.95 0.94 -4.20
CA LEU A 64 6.00 2.13 -5.07
C LEU A 64 6.11 1.74 -6.54
N GLY A 65 5.14 2.16 -7.35
CA GLY A 65 5.10 1.87 -8.78
C GLY A 65 4.73 0.43 -9.16
N LYS A 66 4.49 -0.46 -8.18
CA LYS A 66 4.38 -1.91 -8.41
C LYS A 66 2.97 -2.47 -8.21
N VAL A 67 2.12 -1.81 -7.44
CA VAL A 67 0.79 -2.32 -7.06
C VAL A 67 -0.31 -1.42 -7.55
N HIS A 68 -1.24 -1.98 -8.34
CA HIS A 68 -2.38 -1.26 -8.90
C HIS A 68 -3.38 -0.85 -7.81
N TYR A 69 -4.12 0.24 -8.09
CA TYR A 69 -5.27 0.58 -7.27
C TYR A 69 -6.45 -0.35 -7.59
N PHE A 70 -7.00 -0.95 -6.54
CA PHE A 70 -8.18 -1.81 -6.63
C PHE A 70 -9.14 -1.47 -5.50
N TRP A 71 -10.33 -0.96 -5.84
CA TRP A 71 -11.33 -0.57 -4.84
C TRP A 71 -11.76 -1.74 -3.96
N GLY A 72 -11.62 -1.61 -2.64
CA GLY A 72 -11.82 -2.69 -1.67
C GLY A 72 -10.67 -3.71 -1.62
N GLY A 73 -9.55 -3.43 -2.31
CA GLY A 73 -8.38 -4.30 -2.33
C GLY A 73 -7.66 -4.35 -1.00
N LYS A 74 -7.53 -5.55 -0.45
CA LYS A 74 -6.85 -5.85 0.81
C LYS A 74 -5.96 -7.07 0.65
N SER A 75 -4.85 -7.08 1.36
CA SER A 75 -3.96 -8.24 1.45
C SER A 75 -3.45 -8.42 2.88
N LEU A 76 -3.52 -9.65 3.38
CA LEU A 76 -2.96 -10.10 4.65
C LEU A 76 -1.83 -11.13 4.40
N ILE A 77 -1.09 -10.92 3.33
CA ILE A 77 0.06 -11.74 2.96
C ILE A 77 1.33 -11.02 3.43
N ILE A 78 2.24 -11.76 4.06
CA ILE A 78 3.60 -11.28 4.32
C ILE A 78 4.38 -11.37 3.01
N GLY A 79 4.95 -10.25 2.57
CA GLY A 79 5.63 -10.15 1.28
C GLY A 79 4.66 -9.97 0.11
N TRP A 80 5.10 -10.37 -1.09
CA TRP A 80 4.34 -10.20 -2.33
C TRP A 80 3.07 -11.07 -2.33
N ASP A 81 1.93 -10.44 -2.61
CA ASP A 81 0.69 -11.18 -2.85
C ASP A 81 0.63 -11.60 -4.33
N SER A 82 0.68 -12.89 -4.59
CA SER A 82 0.67 -13.45 -5.95
C SER A 82 -0.59 -13.11 -6.76
N ARG A 83 -1.63 -12.59 -6.11
CA ARG A 83 -2.85 -12.13 -6.80
C ARG A 83 -2.72 -10.75 -7.42
N TRP A 84 -1.74 -9.93 -6.99
CA TRP A 84 -1.57 -8.59 -7.53
C TRP A 84 -1.27 -8.63 -9.03
N GLY A 85 -1.97 -7.77 -9.78
CA GLY A 85 -1.94 -7.73 -11.23
C GLY A 85 -2.88 -8.71 -11.93
N MET A 86 -3.45 -9.71 -11.22
CA MET A 86 -4.39 -10.65 -11.81
C MET A 86 -5.76 -9.99 -12.07
N PRO A 87 -6.42 -10.32 -13.19
CA PRO A 87 -7.77 -9.84 -13.46
C PRO A 87 -8.75 -10.32 -12.39
N MET A 88 -9.33 -9.40 -11.61
CA MET A 88 -10.34 -9.70 -10.60
C MET A 88 -11.52 -8.75 -10.72
N LYS A 89 -12.73 -9.24 -10.36
CA LYS A 89 -13.94 -8.43 -10.32
C LYS A 89 -13.95 -7.57 -9.07
N VAL A 90 -14.14 -6.27 -9.23
CA VAL A 90 -14.38 -5.33 -8.11
C VAL A 90 -15.76 -5.62 -7.54
N THR A 91 -15.83 -6.09 -6.30
CA THR A 91 -17.09 -6.47 -5.62
C THR A 91 -17.49 -5.47 -4.53
N ALA A 92 -16.55 -4.67 -4.04
CA ALA A 92 -16.85 -3.65 -3.04
C ALA A 92 -17.76 -2.56 -3.64
N GLU A 93 -18.80 -2.18 -2.91
CA GLU A 93 -19.77 -1.15 -3.29
C GLU A 93 -19.17 0.26 -3.15
N GLY A 94 -19.81 1.25 -3.80
CA GLY A 94 -19.48 2.67 -3.61
C GLY A 94 -18.42 3.24 -4.56
N SER A 95 -18.01 2.52 -5.60
CA SER A 95 -17.09 3.01 -6.64
C SER A 95 -17.70 2.90 -8.04
N SER A 96 -17.30 3.80 -8.93
CA SER A 96 -17.60 3.68 -10.37
C SER A 96 -16.97 2.45 -11.02
N THR A 97 -16.02 1.81 -10.35
CA THR A 97 -15.38 0.57 -10.81
C THR A 97 -16.07 -0.69 -10.32
N THR A 98 -17.03 -0.59 -9.38
CA THR A 98 -17.81 -1.74 -8.88
C THR A 98 -18.43 -2.54 -10.02
N GLY A 99 -18.25 -3.84 -10.00
CA GLY A 99 -18.73 -4.76 -11.05
C GLY A 99 -17.80 -4.94 -12.26
N THR A 100 -16.78 -4.08 -12.42
CA THR A 100 -15.78 -4.22 -13.51
C THR A 100 -14.66 -5.20 -13.13
N VAL A 101 -13.96 -5.72 -14.14
CA VAL A 101 -12.75 -6.53 -13.95
C VAL A 101 -11.53 -5.63 -14.08
N ARG A 102 -10.65 -5.66 -13.08
CA ARG A 102 -9.44 -4.85 -13.00
C ARG A 102 -8.25 -5.70 -12.54
N PRO A 103 -6.99 -5.29 -12.82
CA PRO A 103 -5.83 -5.88 -12.16
C PRO A 103 -5.98 -5.75 -10.65
N PHE A 104 -5.91 -6.87 -9.92
CA PHE A 104 -6.02 -6.85 -8.45
C PHE A 104 -4.86 -6.09 -7.83
N GLY A 105 -5.12 -5.42 -6.75
CA GLY A 105 -4.15 -4.64 -5.99
C GLY A 105 -4.73 -4.19 -4.66
N LEU A 106 -4.38 -3.00 -4.24
CA LEU A 106 -4.76 -2.43 -2.95
C LEU A 106 -5.58 -1.15 -3.17
N ASP A 107 -6.51 -0.84 -2.26
CA ASP A 107 -6.99 0.53 -2.10
C ASP A 107 -6.07 1.33 -1.16
N CYS A 108 -6.39 2.59 -0.89
CA CYS A 108 -5.58 3.45 -0.03
C CYS A 108 -5.39 2.87 1.37
N SER A 109 -6.46 2.45 2.01
CA SER A 109 -6.43 1.84 3.35
C SER A 109 -5.88 0.41 3.33
N GLY A 110 -6.06 -0.33 2.23
CA GLY A 110 -5.46 -1.65 2.04
C GLY A 110 -3.94 -1.60 1.96
N MET A 111 -3.39 -0.54 1.36
CA MET A 111 -1.95 -0.29 1.36
C MET A 111 -1.44 -0.07 2.80
N VAL A 112 -2.10 0.79 3.57
CA VAL A 112 -1.73 1.03 4.98
C VAL A 112 -1.82 -0.25 5.80
N ASP A 113 -2.94 -1.01 5.66
CA ASP A 113 -3.11 -2.30 6.32
C ASP A 113 -1.95 -3.25 6.00
N TRP A 114 -1.59 -3.39 4.72
CA TRP A 114 -0.52 -4.30 4.31
C TRP A 114 0.85 -3.88 4.87
N VAL A 115 1.17 -2.59 4.83
CA VAL A 115 2.44 -2.05 5.34
C VAL A 115 2.59 -2.35 6.83
N PHE A 116 1.59 -2.01 7.63
CA PHE A 116 1.65 -2.24 9.08
C PHE A 116 1.57 -3.72 9.44
N TYR A 117 0.80 -4.53 8.68
CA TYR A 117 0.73 -5.98 8.85
C TYR A 117 2.09 -6.65 8.60
N ASN A 118 2.77 -6.27 7.52
CA ASN A 118 4.10 -6.79 7.22
C ASN A 118 5.13 -6.33 8.26
N GLN A 119 5.10 -5.06 8.64
CA GLN A 119 6.03 -4.52 9.62
C GLN A 119 5.85 -5.09 11.02
N SER A 120 4.63 -5.43 11.41
CA SER A 120 4.33 -6.01 12.73
C SER A 120 4.50 -7.55 12.79
N GLY A 121 4.93 -8.19 11.70
CA GLY A 121 5.03 -9.64 11.63
C GLY A 121 3.67 -10.34 11.63
N GLY A 122 2.66 -9.74 10.99
CA GLY A 122 1.33 -10.33 10.82
C GLY A 122 0.32 -9.96 11.92
N GLN A 123 0.54 -8.87 12.65
CA GLN A 123 -0.38 -8.42 13.70
C GLN A 123 -1.28 -7.27 13.19
N TYR A 124 -2.49 -7.18 13.76
CA TYR A 124 -3.45 -6.11 13.46
C TYR A 124 -3.22 -4.91 14.40
N VAL A 125 -2.43 -3.95 13.95
CA VAL A 125 -1.98 -2.82 14.78
C VAL A 125 -2.54 -1.46 14.35
N ILE A 126 -3.37 -1.40 13.26
CA ILE A 126 -3.84 -0.14 12.70
C ILE A 126 -5.30 -0.21 12.20
N GLY A 127 -6.20 -0.88 12.88
CA GLY A 127 -7.61 -0.91 12.49
C GLY A 127 -7.89 -1.65 11.18
N HIS A 128 -7.20 -2.76 10.95
CA HIS A 128 -7.27 -3.56 9.73
C HIS A 128 -8.67 -3.90 9.26
N GLY A 129 -8.92 -3.71 7.97
CA GLY A 129 -10.18 -4.04 7.32
C GLY A 129 -11.30 -3.02 7.50
N GLY A 130 -11.16 -2.05 8.40
CA GLY A 130 -12.17 -1.04 8.69
C GLY A 130 -12.08 0.23 7.83
N GLY A 131 -11.18 0.27 6.85
CA GLY A 131 -10.94 1.43 6.00
C GLY A 131 -10.20 2.57 6.69
N ALA A 132 -10.08 3.72 6.00
CA ALA A 132 -9.33 4.87 6.50
C ALA A 132 -9.90 5.43 7.82
N THR A 133 -11.22 5.41 8.00
CA THR A 133 -11.86 5.86 9.25
C THR A 133 -11.44 5.01 10.45
N ALA A 134 -11.38 3.68 10.29
CA ALA A 134 -10.90 2.81 11.36
C ALA A 134 -9.42 3.08 11.65
N GLN A 135 -8.59 3.22 10.61
CA GLN A 135 -7.16 3.55 10.77
C GLN A 135 -6.97 4.90 11.47
N HIS A 136 -7.81 5.90 11.15
CA HIS A 136 -7.78 7.20 11.82
C HIS A 136 -8.07 7.10 13.32
N SER A 137 -8.98 6.20 13.72
CA SER A 137 -9.31 5.98 15.14
C SER A 137 -8.18 5.33 15.95
N TYR A 138 -7.18 4.74 15.28
CA TYR A 138 -5.94 4.22 15.88
C TYR A 138 -4.80 5.24 15.91
N CYS A 139 -5.12 6.52 15.64
CA CYS A 139 -4.13 7.59 15.61
C CYS A 139 -4.46 8.67 16.64
N THR A 140 -3.45 9.19 17.29
CA THR A 140 -3.54 10.45 18.02
C THR A 140 -3.39 11.62 17.06
N PRO A 141 -4.34 12.58 17.00
CA PRO A 141 -4.22 13.75 16.14
C PRO A 141 -2.97 14.58 16.49
N ILE A 142 -2.26 15.05 15.47
CA ILE A 142 -1.08 15.91 15.62
C ILE A 142 -1.17 17.12 14.68
N ALA A 143 -0.32 18.13 14.91
CA ALA A 143 -0.14 19.22 13.97
C ALA A 143 0.76 18.81 12.81
N TRP A 144 0.59 19.42 11.62
CA TRP A 144 1.46 19.18 10.47
C TRP A 144 2.94 19.54 10.73
N SER A 145 3.19 20.49 11.65
CA SER A 145 4.55 20.83 12.10
C SER A 145 5.25 19.70 12.84
N ASP A 146 4.47 18.77 13.41
CA ASP A 146 4.96 17.65 14.23
C ASP A 146 4.99 16.34 13.42
N ALA A 147 4.72 16.44 12.11
CA ALA A 147 4.71 15.30 11.21
C ALA A 147 6.05 14.56 11.22
N GLN A 148 5.98 13.25 11.31
CA GLN A 148 7.13 12.36 11.21
C GLN A 148 6.85 11.25 10.19
N PRO A 149 7.88 10.73 9.50
CA PRO A 149 7.71 9.56 8.66
C PRO A 149 7.07 8.39 9.44
N GLY A 150 6.09 7.74 8.81
CA GLY A 150 5.24 6.72 9.43
C GLY A 150 3.90 7.24 9.96
N ASP A 151 3.72 8.55 10.20
CA ASP A 151 2.42 9.11 10.55
C ASP A 151 1.43 8.97 9.39
N LEU A 152 0.13 8.91 9.67
CA LEU A 152 -0.93 8.77 8.66
C LEU A 152 -1.58 10.11 8.35
N ALA A 153 -1.76 10.38 7.07
CA ALA A 153 -2.44 11.58 6.56
C ALA A 153 -3.78 11.19 5.92
N PHE A 154 -4.81 12.02 6.11
CA PHE A 154 -6.18 11.72 5.69
C PHE A 154 -6.78 12.86 4.89
N TYR A 155 -7.60 12.51 3.89
CA TYR A 155 -8.49 13.44 3.20
C TYR A 155 -9.72 13.77 4.06
N PRO A 156 -10.47 14.82 3.72
CA PRO A 156 -11.73 15.16 4.41
C PRO A 156 -12.67 13.94 4.47
N GLY A 157 -13.24 13.70 5.66
CA GLY A 157 -14.15 12.58 5.89
C GLY A 157 -13.50 11.20 5.74
N ASP A 158 -12.19 11.11 5.91
CA ASP A 158 -11.41 9.87 5.77
C ASP A 158 -11.62 9.16 4.41
N SER A 159 -11.91 9.94 3.37
CA SER A 159 -12.15 9.40 2.03
C SER A 159 -10.87 8.85 1.37
N HIS A 160 -9.70 9.16 1.92
CA HIS A 160 -8.39 8.68 1.47
C HIS A 160 -7.38 8.73 2.61
N VAL A 161 -6.35 7.87 2.53
CA VAL A 161 -5.27 7.79 3.51
C VAL A 161 -3.94 7.53 2.82
N GLY A 162 -2.86 8.04 3.41
CA GLY A 162 -1.48 7.75 3.02
C GLY A 162 -0.55 7.79 4.23
N ILE A 163 0.69 7.37 4.03
CA ILE A 163 1.74 7.34 5.04
C ILE A 163 2.73 8.47 4.74
N VAL A 164 3.04 9.30 5.74
CA VAL A 164 4.15 10.26 5.62
C VAL A 164 5.44 9.47 5.39
N CYS A 165 6.12 9.73 4.28
CA CYS A 165 7.32 8.98 3.89
C CYS A 165 8.61 9.81 3.92
N GLY A 166 8.51 11.09 4.25
CA GLY A 166 9.68 11.99 4.32
C GLY A 166 9.31 13.43 4.03
N PHE A 167 10.33 14.18 3.63
CA PHE A 167 10.22 15.60 3.30
C PHE A 167 10.97 15.89 2.00
N ASP A 168 10.50 16.86 1.22
CA ASP A 168 11.26 17.34 0.06
C ASP A 168 12.41 18.27 0.46
N GLY A 169 13.24 18.69 -0.50
CA GLY A 169 14.37 19.58 -0.25
C GLY A 169 14.00 20.98 0.31
N SER A 170 12.71 21.31 0.34
CA SER A 170 12.16 22.54 0.95
C SER A 170 11.49 22.27 2.31
N GLY A 171 11.54 21.04 2.81
CA GLY A 171 10.92 20.63 4.07
C GLY A 171 9.40 20.37 3.99
N ASN A 172 8.82 20.29 2.79
CA ASN A 172 7.42 19.94 2.64
C ASN A 172 7.22 18.43 2.82
N VAL A 173 6.12 18.07 3.49
CA VAL A 173 5.75 16.67 3.74
C VAL A 173 5.51 15.92 2.43
N LEU A 174 6.10 14.75 2.31
CA LEU A 174 5.86 13.76 1.26
C LEU A 174 5.05 12.60 1.82
N ILE A 175 4.07 12.16 1.04
CA ILE A 175 3.12 11.12 1.43
C ILE A 175 3.12 10.02 0.37
N ILE A 176 3.35 8.77 0.78
CA ILE A 176 3.21 7.59 -0.06
C ILE A 176 1.81 7.01 0.14
N HIS A 177 1.10 6.78 -0.96
CA HIS A 177 -0.28 6.29 -0.92
C HIS A 177 -0.66 5.54 -2.20
N CYS A 178 -1.63 4.63 -2.11
CA CYS A 178 -2.22 4.00 -3.28
C CYS A 178 -3.33 4.90 -3.83
N ALA A 179 -3.05 5.54 -4.97
CA ALA A 179 -3.91 6.57 -5.56
C ALA A 179 -4.75 6.01 -6.72
N SER A 180 -6.06 6.23 -6.66
CA SER A 180 -6.98 5.80 -7.73
C SER A 180 -6.77 6.56 -9.05
N SER A 181 -6.38 7.84 -8.98
CA SER A 181 -6.06 8.66 -10.16
C SER A 181 -4.84 8.16 -10.93
N GLU A 182 -3.84 7.66 -10.22
CA GLU A 182 -2.58 7.14 -10.79
C GLU A 182 -2.65 5.64 -11.07
N ASN A 183 -3.71 4.98 -10.57
CA ASN A 183 -3.86 3.52 -10.58
C ASN A 183 -2.62 2.80 -10.02
N ASN A 184 -1.99 3.38 -9.01
CA ASN A 184 -0.72 2.86 -8.48
C ASN A 184 -0.41 3.41 -7.08
N VAL A 185 0.62 2.84 -6.45
CA VAL A 185 1.28 3.42 -5.28
C VAL A 185 2.25 4.50 -5.75
N VAL A 186 2.06 5.71 -5.24
CA VAL A 186 2.82 6.91 -5.64
C VAL A 186 3.25 7.73 -4.42
N VAL A 187 4.23 8.60 -4.60
CA VAL A 187 4.61 9.63 -3.62
C VAL A 187 4.14 10.98 -4.13
N THR A 188 3.42 11.71 -3.29
CA THR A 188 2.95 13.08 -3.57
C THR A 188 3.22 14.01 -2.39
N GLY A 189 3.05 15.32 -2.59
CA GLY A 189 2.95 16.27 -1.48
C GLY A 189 1.61 16.15 -0.75
N LYS A 190 1.42 16.99 0.28
CA LYS A 190 0.23 16.95 1.16
C LYS A 190 -1.06 17.51 0.55
N SER A 191 -1.08 17.86 -0.73
CA SER A 191 -2.29 18.42 -1.36
C SER A 191 -3.48 17.44 -1.26
N GLY A 192 -4.62 17.93 -0.77
CA GLY A 192 -5.82 17.12 -0.51
C GLY A 192 -5.85 16.47 0.88
N PHE A 193 -4.72 16.23 1.52
CA PHE A 193 -4.66 15.75 2.90
C PHE A 193 -4.90 16.91 3.88
N THR A 194 -5.92 16.80 4.72
CA THR A 194 -6.36 17.89 5.62
C THR A 194 -6.10 17.60 7.09
N SER A 195 -5.94 16.33 7.45
CA SER A 195 -5.61 15.91 8.81
C SER A 195 -4.44 14.93 8.82
N ILE A 196 -3.77 14.86 9.96
CA ILE A 196 -2.66 13.95 10.20
C ILE A 196 -2.77 13.38 11.61
N GLY A 197 -2.42 12.12 11.77
CA GLY A 197 -2.44 11.43 13.05
C GLY A 197 -1.25 10.49 13.22
N ARG A 198 -0.80 10.37 14.44
CA ARG A 198 0.25 9.45 14.83
C ARG A 198 -0.34 8.12 15.25
N PRO A 199 -0.04 7.02 14.53
CA PRO A 199 -0.48 5.69 14.93
C PRO A 199 -0.03 5.33 16.35
N GLU A 200 -0.94 4.75 17.14
CA GLU A 200 -0.62 4.23 18.48
C GLU A 200 0.47 3.16 18.45
N TYR A 201 0.68 2.53 17.30
CA TYR A 201 1.80 1.61 17.03
C TYR A 201 3.18 2.22 17.33
N PHE A 202 3.31 3.55 17.25
CA PHE A 202 4.54 4.28 17.55
C PHE A 202 4.50 4.97 18.93
N ALA A 203 3.55 4.61 19.79
CA ALA A 203 3.55 5.07 21.16
C ALA A 203 4.79 4.48 21.88
N ASP A 204 5.78 5.32 22.06
CA ASP A 204 6.96 5.09 22.90
C ASP A 204 6.65 5.34 24.37
#